data_8ad7272d62dc030c8cc0e31c7202ae40
#
_entry.id   8ad7272d62dc030c8cc0e31c7202ae40
#
_cell.length_a   1.000
_cell.length_b   1.000
_cell.length_c   1.000
_cell.angle_alpha   90.00
_cell.angle_beta   90.00
_cell.angle_gamma   90.00
#
_symmetry.space_group_name_H-M   'P 1'
#
loop_
_entity.id
_entity.type
_entity.pdbx_description
1 polymer ?
#
loop_
_entity_poly.entity_id
_entity_poly.type
_entity_poly.pdbx_seq_one_letter_code
_entity_poly.pdbx_strand_id
1 'polypeptide(L)'
;MRPLFDREGMHALDLVLRARPLLAFDFDGTLAPLVERPDDARVPVEVSRSLDRLARLRPVAVVTGRSVADVSGRLGFSPRFIVGNHGAEDPGRSAQLDASCLDGLRAHVAARRAELDAAGVQVEDKGFSLTLHHRVAHDQDRALACIRSLLAGLDPRLRPFGGKFVVNVVAAGAPDKGDAVASLVQRAGCGVAVFVGDDVNDEAVFVRALPNWLTVRVGSDDPDSRAGFFLSDHSEVAALLNVMLGVLRTV
;
A
#
# COMPACT_ATOMS: atom_id res chain seq x y z
N MET A 1 14.49 12.14 4.40
CA MET A 1 14.34 11.00 5.33
C MET A 1 15.62 10.79 6.15
N ARG A 2 15.51 10.15 7.33
CA ARG A 2 16.62 9.76 8.22
C ARG A 2 16.55 8.25 8.50
N PRO A 3 17.66 7.55 8.79
CA PRO A 3 17.60 6.14 9.17
C PRO A 3 16.73 5.95 10.41
N LEU A 4 15.84 4.94 10.39
CA LEU A 4 14.99 4.68 11.56
C LEU A 4 15.79 4.12 12.74
N PHE A 5 16.82 3.33 12.47
CA PHE A 5 17.65 2.70 13.50
C PHE A 5 18.79 3.58 14.02
N ASP A 6 18.74 4.89 13.75
CA ASP A 6 19.59 5.85 14.47
C ASP A 6 18.98 6.24 15.83
N ARG A 7 19.69 7.07 16.58
CA ARG A 7 19.26 7.53 17.92
C ARG A 7 17.94 8.31 17.89
N GLU A 8 17.74 9.15 16.86
CA GLU A 8 16.53 9.97 16.73
C GLU A 8 15.33 9.15 16.31
N GLY A 9 15.51 8.26 15.33
CA GLY A 9 14.45 7.37 14.86
C GLY A 9 13.98 6.41 15.95
N MET A 10 14.90 5.82 16.71
CA MET A 10 14.58 4.95 17.85
C MET A 10 13.83 5.69 18.95
N HIS A 11 14.22 6.95 19.23
CA HIS A 11 13.52 7.78 20.20
C HIS A 11 12.09 8.13 19.71
N ALA A 12 11.94 8.51 18.44
CA ALA A 12 10.64 8.80 17.84
C ALA A 12 9.72 7.57 17.86
N LEU A 13 10.27 6.39 17.57
CA LEU A 13 9.53 5.12 17.61
C LEU A 13 9.06 4.81 19.05
N ASP A 14 9.91 4.95 20.05
CA ASP A 14 9.53 4.74 21.47
C ASP A 14 8.39 5.69 21.88
N LEU A 15 8.48 6.97 21.55
CA LEU A 15 7.45 7.96 21.88
C LEU A 15 6.10 7.63 21.26
N VAL A 16 6.08 7.31 19.95
CA VAL A 16 4.80 7.04 19.24
C VAL A 16 4.17 5.74 19.74
N LEU A 17 4.97 4.70 20.04
CA LEU A 17 4.44 3.42 20.53
C LEU A 17 3.79 3.54 21.91
N ARG A 18 4.32 4.42 22.79
CA ARG A 18 3.70 4.73 24.10
C ARG A 18 2.37 5.48 23.96
N ALA A 19 2.19 6.24 22.90
CA ALA A 19 0.95 6.97 22.61
C ALA A 19 -0.19 6.09 22.05
N ARG A 20 -0.05 4.77 22.06
CA ARG A 20 -1.04 3.78 21.58
C ARG A 20 -1.46 3.98 20.13
N PRO A 21 -0.54 3.87 19.18
CA PRO A 21 -0.81 4.11 17.77
C PRO A 21 -1.65 3.01 17.11
N LEU A 22 -2.26 3.37 15.97
CA LEU A 22 -2.55 2.42 14.91
C LEU A 22 -1.22 2.01 14.27
N LEU A 23 -0.97 0.71 14.11
CA LEU A 23 0.17 0.18 13.35
C LEU A 23 -0.34 -0.20 11.95
N ALA A 24 -0.01 0.61 10.96
CA ALA A 24 -0.47 0.41 9.59
C ALA A 24 0.71 0.10 8.66
N PHE A 25 0.52 -0.87 7.77
CA PHE A 25 1.56 -1.37 6.89
C PHE A 25 1.02 -1.52 5.47
N ASP A 26 1.84 -1.22 4.47
CA ASP A 26 1.64 -1.76 3.13
C ASP A 26 2.00 -3.25 3.09
N PHE A 27 1.67 -3.91 1.98
CA PHE A 27 1.90 -5.36 1.82
C PHE A 27 3.12 -5.65 0.93
N ASP A 28 3.05 -5.35 -0.38
CA ASP A 28 4.11 -5.68 -1.34
C ASP A 28 5.32 -4.77 -1.14
N GLY A 29 6.52 -5.35 -0.98
CA GLY A 29 7.74 -4.59 -0.69
C GLY A 29 7.90 -4.18 0.78
N THR A 30 6.84 -4.30 1.58
CA THR A 30 6.83 -3.92 3.00
C THR A 30 6.66 -5.14 3.90
N LEU A 31 5.48 -5.77 3.98
CA LEU A 31 5.29 -7.00 4.78
C LEU A 31 5.72 -8.26 4.02
N ALA A 32 5.50 -8.29 2.72
CA ALA A 32 5.97 -9.35 1.82
C ALA A 32 7.12 -8.82 0.95
N PRO A 33 8.18 -9.61 0.71
CA PRO A 33 9.23 -9.19 -0.21
C PRO A 33 8.68 -9.03 -1.63
N LEU A 34 9.31 -8.15 -2.42
CA LEU A 34 9.03 -8.07 -3.85
C LEU A 34 9.48 -9.37 -4.53
N VAL A 35 8.58 -9.99 -5.26
CA VAL A 35 8.79 -11.25 -5.98
C VAL A 35 8.53 -11.06 -7.47
N GLU A 36 9.06 -11.96 -8.31
CA GLU A 36 8.86 -11.90 -9.76
C GLU A 36 7.39 -12.09 -10.13
N ARG A 37 6.74 -13.06 -9.51
CA ARG A 37 5.33 -13.38 -9.73
C ARG A 37 4.49 -12.84 -8.56
N PRO A 38 3.59 -11.89 -8.78
CA PRO A 38 2.76 -11.31 -7.71
C PRO A 38 1.98 -12.35 -6.89
N ASP A 39 1.64 -13.49 -7.51
CA ASP A 39 0.94 -14.59 -6.84
C ASP A 39 1.77 -15.32 -5.78
N ASP A 40 3.08 -15.22 -5.85
CA ASP A 40 3.99 -15.87 -4.90
C ASP A 40 4.25 -15.00 -3.66
N ALA A 41 3.85 -13.72 -3.67
CA ALA A 41 4.03 -12.82 -2.54
C ALA A 41 3.27 -13.34 -1.30
N ARG A 42 3.99 -13.52 -0.20
CA ARG A 42 3.47 -13.95 1.12
C ARG A 42 4.26 -13.26 2.22
N VAL A 43 3.60 -12.96 3.31
CA VAL A 43 4.30 -12.51 4.51
C VAL A 43 5.16 -13.65 5.05
N PRO A 44 6.47 -13.46 5.28
CA PRO A 44 7.33 -14.47 5.90
C PRO A 44 6.80 -14.89 7.27
N VAL A 45 6.98 -16.16 7.63
CA VAL A 45 6.41 -16.75 8.87
C VAL A 45 6.86 -16.00 10.13
N GLU A 46 8.10 -15.55 10.18
CA GLU A 46 8.64 -14.76 11.30
C GLU A 46 8.00 -13.37 11.42
N VAL A 47 7.78 -12.69 10.29
CA VAL A 47 7.10 -11.39 10.21
C VAL A 47 5.64 -11.56 10.63
N SER A 48 4.95 -12.55 10.09
CA SER A 48 3.56 -12.89 10.43
C SER A 48 3.38 -13.18 11.92
N ARG A 49 4.28 -13.96 12.53
CA ARG A 49 4.26 -14.23 13.98
C ARG A 49 4.46 -12.96 14.83
N SER A 50 5.34 -12.06 14.39
CA SER A 50 5.57 -10.79 15.08
C SER A 50 4.35 -9.88 14.96
N LEU A 51 3.71 -9.82 13.77
CA LEU A 51 2.46 -9.06 13.55
C LEU A 51 1.28 -9.62 14.34
N ASP A 52 1.13 -10.95 14.46
CA ASP A 52 0.09 -11.57 15.30
C ASP A 52 0.25 -11.15 16.78
N ARG A 53 1.49 -11.11 17.27
CA ARG A 53 1.77 -10.62 18.63
C ARG A 53 1.50 -9.13 18.79
N LEU A 54 1.86 -8.30 17.81
CA LEU A 54 1.56 -6.86 17.80
C LEU A 54 0.06 -6.60 17.77
N ALA A 55 -0.69 -7.37 16.97
CA ALA A 55 -2.15 -7.25 16.85
C ALA A 55 -2.91 -7.50 18.17
N ARG A 56 -2.31 -8.26 19.10
CA ARG A 56 -2.84 -8.44 20.46
C ARG A 56 -2.57 -7.24 21.37
N LEU A 57 -1.61 -6.40 21.04
CA LEU A 57 -1.20 -5.26 21.87
C LEU A 57 -1.73 -3.93 21.34
N ARG A 58 -1.85 -3.79 20.02
CA ARG A 58 -2.26 -2.56 19.31
C ARG A 58 -3.11 -2.91 18.10
N PRO A 59 -4.01 -2.03 17.65
CA PRO A 59 -4.69 -2.23 16.38
C PRO A 59 -3.68 -2.24 15.24
N VAL A 60 -3.71 -3.30 14.43
CA VAL A 60 -2.89 -3.47 13.22
C VAL A 60 -3.80 -3.32 12.01
N ALA A 61 -3.33 -2.61 10.99
CA ALA A 61 -3.96 -2.44 9.69
C ALA A 61 -3.02 -2.83 8.55
N VAL A 62 -3.58 -3.41 7.50
CA VAL A 62 -2.91 -3.59 6.21
C VAL A 62 -3.63 -2.73 5.18
N VAL A 63 -2.89 -1.83 4.49
CA VAL A 63 -3.42 -0.92 3.47
C VAL A 63 -2.64 -1.13 2.18
N THR A 64 -3.24 -1.76 1.19
CA THR A 64 -2.53 -2.33 0.04
C THR A 64 -3.18 -1.97 -1.31
N GLY A 65 -2.41 -2.06 -2.38
CA GLY A 65 -2.91 -2.02 -3.76
C GLY A 65 -3.62 -3.30 -4.23
N ARG A 66 -3.49 -4.40 -3.47
CA ARG A 66 -4.21 -5.65 -3.75
C ARG A 66 -5.68 -5.52 -3.36
N SER A 67 -6.54 -6.40 -3.90
CA SER A 67 -7.89 -6.54 -3.36
C SER A 67 -7.86 -7.15 -1.96
N VAL A 68 -8.87 -6.87 -1.14
CA VAL A 68 -9.00 -7.47 0.20
C VAL A 68 -9.06 -8.99 0.14
N ALA A 69 -9.76 -9.53 -0.86
CA ALA A 69 -9.87 -10.97 -1.05
C ALA A 69 -8.51 -11.62 -1.35
N ASP A 70 -7.69 -10.98 -2.21
CA ASP A 70 -6.38 -11.51 -2.58
C ASP A 70 -5.39 -11.46 -1.39
N VAL A 71 -5.27 -10.31 -0.72
CA VAL A 71 -4.28 -10.14 0.35
C VAL A 71 -4.60 -10.98 1.59
N SER A 72 -5.89 -11.21 1.90
CA SER A 72 -6.30 -11.91 3.13
C SER A 72 -5.70 -13.31 3.23
N GLY A 73 -5.59 -14.04 2.13
CA GLY A 73 -4.97 -15.37 2.07
C GLY A 73 -3.44 -15.38 2.15
N ARG A 74 -2.79 -14.22 2.18
CA ARG A 74 -1.33 -14.06 2.06
C ARG A 74 -0.67 -13.56 3.36
N LEU A 75 -1.46 -13.10 4.34
CA LEU A 75 -0.96 -12.45 5.55
C LEU A 75 -0.39 -13.42 6.60
N GLY A 76 -1.03 -14.58 6.78
CA GLY A 76 -0.65 -15.54 7.83
C GLY A 76 -0.94 -15.05 9.26
N PHE A 77 -1.62 -13.91 9.43
CA PHE A 77 -2.13 -13.37 10.69
C PHE A 77 -3.43 -12.62 10.44
N SER A 78 -4.13 -12.20 11.51
CA SER A 78 -5.42 -11.51 11.41
C SER A 78 -5.28 -10.05 11.88
N PRO A 79 -5.09 -9.06 10.97
CA PRO A 79 -5.11 -7.65 11.35
C PRO A 79 -6.52 -7.20 11.72
N ARG A 80 -6.64 -6.12 12.48
CA ARG A 80 -7.94 -5.51 12.81
C ARG A 80 -8.63 -4.90 11.59
N PHE A 81 -7.85 -4.39 10.64
CA PHE A 81 -8.34 -3.75 9.43
C PHE A 81 -7.54 -4.21 8.21
N ILE A 82 -8.24 -4.43 7.10
CA ILE A 82 -7.65 -4.61 5.78
C ILE A 82 -8.36 -3.64 4.85
N VAL A 83 -7.58 -2.82 4.14
CA VAL A 83 -8.07 -1.92 3.09
C VAL A 83 -7.30 -2.21 1.82
N GLY A 84 -8.03 -2.56 0.77
CA GLY A 84 -7.50 -2.92 -0.53
C GLY A 84 -7.64 -1.79 -1.55
N ASN A 85 -7.19 -2.10 -2.78
CA ASN A 85 -7.34 -1.22 -3.94
C ASN A 85 -6.87 0.23 -3.66
N HIS A 86 -5.71 0.37 -2.98
CA HIS A 86 -5.10 1.66 -2.62
C HIS A 86 -5.99 2.58 -1.77
N GLY A 87 -6.95 2.04 -1.03
CA GLY A 87 -7.91 2.81 -0.23
C GLY A 87 -9.36 2.73 -0.72
N ALA A 88 -9.58 2.29 -1.96
CA ALA A 88 -10.90 2.24 -2.58
C ALA A 88 -11.78 1.10 -2.04
N GLU A 89 -11.18 0.00 -1.56
CA GLU A 89 -11.88 -1.17 -1.04
C GLU A 89 -11.71 -1.25 0.48
N ASP A 90 -12.69 -0.74 1.22
CA ASP A 90 -12.71 -0.79 2.69
C ASP A 90 -14.01 -1.45 3.19
N PRO A 91 -13.96 -2.74 3.59
CA PRO A 91 -15.15 -3.47 4.07
C PRO A 91 -15.84 -2.83 5.28
N GLY A 92 -15.14 -2.00 6.02
CA GLY A 92 -15.67 -1.33 7.22
C GLY A 92 -16.27 0.05 6.96
N ARG A 93 -16.34 0.53 5.72
CA ARG A 93 -17.03 1.79 5.37
C ARG A 93 -18.52 1.56 5.22
N SER A 94 -19.30 2.51 5.71
CA SER A 94 -20.78 2.50 5.60
C SER A 94 -21.29 2.75 4.18
N ALA A 95 -20.54 3.48 3.35
CA ALA A 95 -20.85 3.71 1.95
C ALA A 95 -19.79 3.04 1.08
N GLN A 96 -20.21 2.06 0.28
CA GLN A 96 -19.39 1.43 -0.73
C GLN A 96 -19.20 2.39 -1.91
N LEU A 97 -18.00 2.41 -2.49
CA LEU A 97 -17.72 3.14 -3.72
C LEU A 97 -18.49 2.51 -4.88
N ASP A 98 -19.12 3.35 -5.67
CA ASP A 98 -19.69 2.91 -6.95
C ASP A 98 -18.56 2.76 -7.97
N ALA A 99 -18.25 1.52 -8.34
CA ALA A 99 -17.23 1.17 -9.32
C ALA A 99 -17.79 1.08 -10.76
N SER A 100 -19.08 1.36 -10.97
CA SER A 100 -19.70 1.30 -12.30
C SER A 100 -19.10 2.30 -13.30
N CYS A 101 -18.49 3.37 -12.82
CA CYS A 101 -17.75 4.31 -13.67
C CYS A 101 -16.56 3.65 -14.41
N LEU A 102 -16.07 2.49 -13.94
CA LEU A 102 -15.02 1.70 -14.60
C LEU A 102 -15.54 0.86 -15.78
N ASP A 103 -16.86 0.66 -15.94
CA ASP A 103 -17.41 -0.24 -16.96
C ASP A 103 -17.08 0.22 -18.38
N GLY A 104 -17.08 1.51 -18.64
CA GLY A 104 -16.63 2.07 -19.91
C GLY A 104 -15.17 1.75 -20.23
N LEU A 105 -14.28 1.86 -19.23
CA LEU A 105 -12.87 1.50 -19.39
C LEU A 105 -12.68 -0.01 -19.54
N ARG A 106 -13.46 -0.84 -18.82
CA ARG A 106 -13.47 -2.31 -19.00
C ARG A 106 -13.80 -2.70 -20.44
N ALA A 107 -14.84 -2.11 -20.99
CA ALA A 107 -15.23 -2.34 -22.39
C ALA A 107 -14.15 -1.87 -23.38
N HIS A 108 -13.52 -0.70 -23.11
CA HIS A 108 -12.44 -0.19 -23.95
C HIS A 108 -11.19 -1.07 -23.90
N VAL A 109 -10.80 -1.55 -22.73
CA VAL A 109 -9.72 -2.54 -22.55
C VAL A 109 -10.02 -3.83 -23.29
N ALA A 110 -11.24 -4.36 -23.18
CA ALA A 110 -11.65 -5.57 -23.89
C ALA A 110 -11.54 -5.41 -25.42
N ALA A 111 -11.97 -4.27 -25.95
CA ALA A 111 -11.89 -3.98 -27.38
C ALA A 111 -10.45 -3.86 -27.92
N ARG A 112 -9.49 -3.47 -27.07
CA ARG A 112 -8.06 -3.29 -27.43
C ARG A 112 -7.16 -4.39 -26.86
N ARG A 113 -7.74 -5.52 -26.43
CA ARG A 113 -7.00 -6.60 -25.76
C ARG A 113 -5.80 -7.09 -26.57
N ALA A 114 -5.99 -7.35 -27.85
CA ALA A 114 -4.92 -7.83 -28.73
C ALA A 114 -3.75 -6.83 -28.86
N GLU A 115 -4.05 -5.53 -28.87
CA GLU A 115 -3.02 -4.46 -28.90
C GLU A 115 -2.23 -4.41 -27.59
N LEU A 116 -2.93 -4.50 -26.46
CA LEU A 116 -2.30 -4.51 -25.11
C LEU A 116 -1.39 -5.73 -24.96
N ASP A 117 -1.88 -6.92 -25.32
CA ASP A 117 -1.10 -8.17 -25.27
C ASP A 117 0.15 -8.09 -26.17
N ALA A 118 0.02 -7.53 -27.39
CA ALA A 118 1.15 -7.32 -28.31
C ALA A 118 2.18 -6.29 -27.82
N ALA A 119 1.77 -5.38 -26.94
CA ALA A 119 2.65 -4.43 -26.25
C ALA A 119 3.23 -5.01 -24.94
N GLY A 120 2.85 -6.22 -24.52
CA GLY A 120 3.27 -6.83 -23.26
C GLY A 120 2.59 -6.24 -22.03
N VAL A 121 1.41 -5.60 -22.21
CA VAL A 121 0.62 -5.03 -21.11
C VAL A 121 -0.37 -6.07 -20.61
N GLN A 122 -0.24 -6.44 -19.34
CA GLN A 122 -1.22 -7.31 -18.66
C GLN A 122 -2.23 -6.45 -17.91
N VAL A 123 -3.51 -6.80 -18.02
CA VAL A 123 -4.60 -6.08 -17.37
C VAL A 123 -5.18 -6.92 -16.25
N GLU A 124 -5.26 -6.33 -15.07
CA GLU A 124 -5.89 -6.90 -13.88
C GLU A 124 -7.09 -6.04 -13.48
N ASP A 125 -8.28 -6.65 -13.43
CA ASP A 125 -9.49 -6.03 -12.86
C ASP A 125 -9.65 -6.47 -11.41
N LYS A 126 -9.54 -5.51 -10.49
CA LYS A 126 -9.69 -5.73 -9.05
C LYS A 126 -11.07 -5.29 -8.53
N GLY A 127 -12.03 -5.08 -9.42
CA GLY A 127 -13.38 -4.61 -9.07
C GLY A 127 -13.45 -3.10 -8.83
N PHE A 128 -12.70 -2.56 -7.90
CA PHE A 128 -12.64 -1.13 -7.57
C PHE A 128 -11.53 -0.37 -8.29
N SER A 129 -10.64 -1.07 -8.99
CA SER A 129 -9.60 -0.51 -9.82
C SER A 129 -9.28 -1.40 -11.01
N LEU A 130 -8.73 -0.82 -12.08
CA LEU A 130 -8.06 -1.53 -13.16
C LEU A 130 -6.57 -1.24 -13.08
N THR A 131 -5.73 -2.28 -13.12
CA THR A 131 -4.28 -2.18 -13.11
C THR A 131 -3.70 -2.65 -14.44
N LEU A 132 -2.89 -1.80 -15.06
CA LEU A 132 -2.19 -2.04 -16.32
C LEU A 132 -0.72 -2.32 -16.00
N HIS A 133 -0.33 -3.59 -15.95
CA HIS A 133 1.03 -4.02 -15.65
C HIS A 133 1.88 -4.01 -16.91
N HIS A 134 3.08 -3.42 -16.84
CA HIS A 134 4.04 -3.43 -17.96
C HIS A 134 5.43 -3.96 -17.56
N ARG A 135 5.56 -4.57 -16.36
CA ARG A 135 6.83 -5.09 -15.84
C ARG A 135 7.51 -6.07 -16.79
N VAL A 136 6.74 -6.97 -17.40
CA VAL A 136 7.24 -8.03 -18.29
C VAL A 136 7.26 -7.61 -19.77
N ALA A 137 6.92 -6.37 -20.09
CA ALA A 137 6.99 -5.88 -21.47
C ALA A 137 8.44 -5.85 -21.95
N HIS A 138 8.66 -6.38 -23.13
CA HIS A 138 9.98 -6.42 -23.78
C HIS A 138 10.48 -5.00 -24.15
N ASP A 139 9.52 -4.11 -24.48
CA ASP A 139 9.73 -2.71 -24.82
C ASP A 139 8.83 -1.87 -23.89
N GLN A 140 9.46 -1.30 -22.86
CA GLN A 140 8.77 -0.50 -21.85
C GLN A 140 8.17 0.79 -22.43
N ASP A 141 8.86 1.43 -23.37
CA ASP A 141 8.38 2.67 -23.99
C ASP A 141 7.15 2.43 -24.84
N ARG A 142 7.15 1.33 -25.60
CA ARG A 142 5.99 0.89 -26.38
C ARG A 142 4.81 0.54 -25.50
N ALA A 143 5.04 -0.18 -24.40
CA ALA A 143 3.99 -0.52 -23.43
C ALA A 143 3.37 0.73 -22.81
N LEU A 144 4.19 1.67 -22.36
CA LEU A 144 3.71 2.94 -21.81
C LEU A 144 3.02 3.82 -22.87
N ALA A 145 3.46 3.81 -24.12
CA ALA A 145 2.77 4.51 -25.21
C ALA A 145 1.38 3.89 -25.47
N CYS A 146 1.28 2.56 -25.48
CA CYS A 146 0.01 1.85 -25.59
C CYS A 146 -0.94 2.19 -24.44
N ILE A 147 -0.45 2.17 -23.19
CA ILE A 147 -1.24 2.56 -22.01
C ILE A 147 -1.70 4.01 -22.12
N ARG A 148 -0.82 4.96 -22.47
CA ARG A 148 -1.21 6.36 -22.68
C ARG A 148 -2.27 6.52 -23.76
N SER A 149 -2.16 5.78 -24.86
CA SER A 149 -3.17 5.76 -25.93
C SER A 149 -4.50 5.19 -25.46
N LEU A 150 -4.48 4.11 -24.65
CA LEU A 150 -5.70 3.53 -24.06
C LEU A 150 -6.40 4.54 -23.14
N LEU A 151 -5.65 5.29 -22.37
CA LEU A 151 -6.18 6.27 -21.40
C LEU A 151 -6.44 7.66 -22.00
N ALA A 152 -6.16 7.86 -23.30
CA ALA A 152 -6.49 9.11 -23.98
C ALA A 152 -8.02 9.31 -24.01
N GLY A 153 -8.48 10.47 -23.53
CA GLY A 153 -9.91 10.75 -23.43
C GLY A 153 -10.63 9.98 -22.32
N LEU A 154 -9.89 9.56 -21.28
CA LEU A 154 -10.45 8.88 -20.11
C LEU A 154 -11.64 9.67 -19.54
N ASP A 155 -12.68 8.97 -19.12
CA ASP A 155 -13.83 9.55 -18.43
C ASP A 155 -13.34 10.41 -17.22
N PRO A 156 -13.78 11.67 -17.09
CA PRO A 156 -13.37 12.55 -15.99
C PRO A 156 -13.69 11.99 -14.59
N ARG A 157 -14.62 11.04 -14.50
CA ARG A 157 -14.93 10.31 -13.25
C ARG A 157 -13.88 9.30 -12.87
N LEU A 158 -12.85 9.10 -13.71
CA LEU A 158 -11.74 8.18 -13.48
C LEU A 158 -10.44 8.95 -13.27
N ARG A 159 -9.56 8.42 -12.43
CA ARG A 159 -8.24 8.98 -12.14
C ARG A 159 -7.18 7.90 -12.33
N PRO A 160 -6.23 8.08 -13.29
CA PRO A 160 -5.06 7.23 -13.41
C PRO A 160 -3.98 7.69 -12.43
N PHE A 161 -3.18 6.76 -11.92
CA PHE A 161 -1.96 7.04 -11.15
C PHE A 161 -0.93 5.92 -11.34
N GLY A 162 0.35 6.28 -11.22
CA GLY A 162 1.47 5.36 -11.41
C GLY A 162 1.76 4.52 -10.17
N GLY A 163 2.53 3.46 -10.37
CA GLY A 163 3.17 2.63 -9.38
C GLY A 163 4.37 1.93 -10.00
N LYS A 164 5.01 1.02 -9.28
CA LYS A 164 6.22 0.33 -9.74
C LYS A 164 5.92 -0.63 -10.90
N PHE A 165 6.14 -0.18 -12.14
CA PHE A 165 5.82 -0.90 -13.39
C PHE A 165 4.32 -1.14 -13.63
N VAL A 166 3.47 -0.26 -13.11
CA VAL A 166 2.02 -0.33 -13.28
C VAL A 166 1.42 1.06 -13.48
N VAL A 167 0.26 1.10 -14.14
CA VAL A 167 -0.64 2.23 -14.12
C VAL A 167 -1.97 1.74 -13.59
N ASN A 168 -2.44 2.36 -12.51
CA ASN A 168 -3.72 2.06 -11.89
C ASN A 168 -4.76 3.08 -12.31
N VAL A 169 -6.01 2.65 -12.43
CA VAL A 169 -7.15 3.54 -12.70
C VAL A 169 -8.25 3.24 -11.70
N VAL A 170 -8.70 4.28 -11.00
CA VAL A 170 -9.76 4.23 -9.98
C VAL A 170 -10.83 5.29 -10.27
N ALA A 171 -11.95 5.25 -9.57
CA ALA A 171 -12.90 6.37 -9.55
C ALA A 171 -12.20 7.64 -9.04
N ALA A 172 -12.47 8.80 -9.65
CA ALA A 172 -11.80 10.06 -9.28
C ALA A 172 -12.02 10.46 -7.81
N GLY A 173 -13.20 10.13 -7.26
CA GLY A 173 -13.53 10.34 -5.85
C GLY A 173 -13.12 9.17 -4.92
N ALA A 174 -12.42 8.15 -5.42
CA ALA A 174 -11.95 7.06 -4.58
C ALA A 174 -10.90 7.58 -3.58
N PRO A 175 -10.99 7.17 -2.30
CA PRO A 175 -9.95 7.45 -1.33
C PRO A 175 -8.64 6.83 -1.78
N ASP A 176 -7.54 7.48 -1.40
CA ASP A 176 -6.21 6.92 -1.52
C ASP A 176 -5.74 6.28 -0.19
N LYS A 177 -4.50 5.77 -0.15
CA LYS A 177 -3.92 5.18 1.06
C LYS A 177 -3.87 6.18 2.23
N GLY A 178 -3.64 7.47 1.97
CA GLY A 178 -3.62 8.53 2.99
C GLY A 178 -4.99 8.72 3.64
N ASP A 179 -6.05 8.80 2.81
CA ASP A 179 -7.43 8.88 3.30
C ASP A 179 -7.83 7.64 4.10
N ALA A 180 -7.39 6.46 3.62
CA ALA A 180 -7.65 5.19 4.30
C ALA A 180 -7.01 5.16 5.69
N VAL A 181 -5.71 5.45 5.81
CA VAL A 181 -5.01 5.45 7.10
C VAL A 181 -5.62 6.47 8.06
N ALA A 182 -5.92 7.70 7.60
CA ALA A 182 -6.56 8.72 8.42
C ALA A 182 -7.93 8.25 8.96
N SER A 183 -8.76 7.63 8.11
CA SER A 183 -10.03 7.03 8.52
C SER A 183 -9.83 5.91 9.54
N LEU A 184 -8.84 5.03 9.33
CA LEU A 184 -8.55 3.92 10.23
C LEU A 184 -8.07 4.38 11.61
N VAL A 185 -7.28 5.46 11.69
CA VAL A 185 -6.85 6.06 12.97
C VAL A 185 -8.07 6.47 13.79
N GLN A 186 -9.04 7.14 13.18
CA GLN A 186 -10.28 7.54 13.84
C GLN A 186 -11.11 6.32 14.28
N ARG A 187 -11.31 5.34 13.40
CA ARG A 187 -12.09 4.13 13.68
C ARG A 187 -11.44 3.22 14.72
N ALA A 188 -10.12 3.25 14.81
CA ALA A 188 -9.39 2.53 15.86
C ALA A 188 -9.46 3.20 17.22
N GLY A 189 -9.92 4.46 17.29
CA GLY A 189 -9.89 5.29 18.50
C GLY A 189 -8.46 5.71 18.88
N CYS A 190 -7.55 5.78 17.89
CA CYS A 190 -6.17 6.19 18.07
C CYS A 190 -6.00 7.68 17.75
N GLY A 191 -5.09 8.37 18.45
CA GLY A 191 -4.71 9.74 18.13
C GLY A 191 -3.46 9.84 17.25
N VAL A 192 -2.76 8.71 17.08
CA VAL A 192 -1.47 8.63 16.40
C VAL A 192 -1.37 7.36 15.56
N ALA A 193 -0.45 7.34 14.59
CA ALA A 193 -0.17 6.16 13.78
C ALA A 193 1.33 5.96 13.56
N VAL A 194 1.70 4.70 13.34
CA VAL A 194 2.92 4.31 12.64
C VAL A 194 2.48 3.77 11.28
N PHE A 195 3.05 4.30 10.20
CA PHE A 195 2.82 3.77 8.85
C PHE A 195 4.15 3.38 8.21
N VAL A 196 4.20 2.17 7.64
CA VAL A 196 5.37 1.62 6.93
C VAL A 196 4.95 1.25 5.52
N GLY A 197 5.68 1.73 4.51
CA GLY A 197 5.43 1.48 3.09
C GLY A 197 6.67 1.66 2.24
N ASP A 198 6.69 1.18 0.98
CA ASP A 198 7.86 1.21 0.09
C ASP A 198 7.64 1.91 -1.25
N ASP A 199 6.38 2.12 -1.66
CA ASP A 199 6.04 2.56 -3.01
C ASP A 199 5.61 4.04 -3.05
N VAL A 200 5.59 4.58 -4.26
CA VAL A 200 5.08 5.93 -4.58
C VAL A 200 3.64 6.14 -4.07
N ASN A 201 2.83 5.08 -4.06
CA ASN A 201 1.46 5.14 -3.55
C ASN A 201 1.37 5.40 -2.03
N ASP A 202 2.45 5.14 -1.29
CA ASP A 202 2.55 5.38 0.15
C ASP A 202 2.84 6.85 0.46
N GLU A 203 3.34 7.60 -0.51
CA GLU A 203 3.56 9.05 -0.37
C GLU A 203 2.27 9.79 0.00
N ALA A 204 1.10 9.30 -0.41
CA ALA A 204 -0.18 9.86 0.01
C ALA A 204 -0.37 9.81 1.54
N VAL A 205 0.16 8.79 2.22
CA VAL A 205 0.17 8.70 3.68
C VAL A 205 1.24 9.60 4.26
N PHE A 206 2.46 9.58 3.70
CA PHE A 206 3.59 10.36 4.22
C PHE A 206 3.32 11.86 4.18
N VAL A 207 2.68 12.34 3.11
CA VAL A 207 2.29 13.76 2.95
C VAL A 207 1.18 14.16 3.92
N ARG A 208 0.22 13.26 4.20
CA ARG A 208 -0.92 13.55 5.08
C ARG A 208 -0.66 13.25 6.55
N ALA A 209 0.48 12.65 6.88
CA ALA A 209 0.82 12.30 8.25
C ALA A 209 0.82 13.54 9.15
N LEU A 210 0.16 13.43 10.30
CA LEU A 210 0.20 14.47 11.32
C LEU A 210 1.60 14.50 11.97
N PRO A 211 2.02 15.62 12.57
CA PRO A 211 3.36 15.75 13.19
C PRO A 211 3.65 14.73 14.29
N ASN A 212 2.62 14.13 14.88
CA ASN A 212 2.73 13.10 15.90
C ASN A 212 2.66 11.66 15.35
N TRP A 213 2.59 11.48 14.01
CA TRP A 213 2.68 10.17 13.38
C TRP A 213 4.14 9.84 13.09
N LEU A 214 4.45 8.55 13.04
CA LEU A 214 5.73 8.05 12.56
C LEU A 214 5.54 7.41 11.19
N THR A 215 6.23 7.93 10.18
CA THR A 215 6.21 7.39 8.82
C THR A 215 7.56 6.84 8.47
N VAL A 216 7.58 5.64 7.91
CA VAL A 216 8.79 4.88 7.58
C VAL A 216 8.69 4.36 6.16
N ARG A 217 9.66 4.73 5.33
CA ARG A 217 9.81 4.15 4.00
C ARG A 217 10.72 2.93 4.06
N VAL A 218 10.36 1.86 3.37
CA VAL A 218 11.25 0.72 3.11
C VAL A 218 12.01 1.01 1.82
N GLY A 219 13.33 1.12 1.92
CA GLY A 219 14.21 1.60 0.86
C GLY A 219 14.65 3.06 1.07
N SER A 220 15.88 3.35 0.67
CA SER A 220 16.50 4.69 0.76
C SER A 220 16.72 5.35 -0.60
N ASP A 221 16.19 4.74 -1.66
CA ASP A 221 16.44 5.05 -3.07
C ASP A 221 15.66 6.26 -3.61
N ASP A 222 14.68 6.76 -2.85
CA ASP A 222 13.87 7.93 -3.26
C ASP A 222 14.17 9.14 -2.36
N PRO A 223 15.01 10.09 -2.84
CA PRO A 223 15.36 11.29 -2.09
C PRO A 223 14.19 12.27 -1.92
N ASP A 224 13.16 12.16 -2.77
CA ASP A 224 12.00 13.07 -2.77
C ASP A 224 10.88 12.57 -1.84
N SER A 225 11.02 11.38 -1.26
CA SER A 225 10.02 10.83 -0.33
C SER A 225 9.79 11.74 0.88
N ARG A 226 8.52 11.84 1.26
CA ARG A 226 8.05 12.64 2.40
C ARG A 226 7.97 11.84 3.70
N ALA A 227 8.42 10.58 3.71
CA ALA A 227 8.55 9.81 4.94
C ALA A 227 9.52 10.49 5.93
N GLY A 228 9.22 10.39 7.21
CA GLY A 228 10.11 10.93 8.26
C GLY A 228 11.41 10.11 8.38
N PHE A 229 11.27 8.80 8.28
CA PHE A 229 12.36 7.83 8.43
C PHE A 229 12.36 6.80 7.31
N PHE A 230 13.48 6.05 7.21
CA PHE A 230 13.58 4.91 6.28
C PHE A 230 14.23 3.69 6.94
N LEU A 231 13.89 2.52 6.44
CA LEU A 231 14.65 1.28 6.55
C LEU A 231 15.48 1.12 5.29
N SER A 232 16.69 0.59 5.40
CA SER A 232 17.60 0.44 4.25
C SER A 232 17.01 -0.48 3.18
N ASP A 233 16.36 -1.55 3.62
CA ASP A 233 15.68 -2.50 2.74
C ASP A 233 14.63 -3.34 3.53
N HIS A 234 13.94 -4.24 2.81
CA HIS A 234 12.91 -5.13 3.35
C HIS A 234 13.42 -6.03 4.50
N SER A 235 14.71 -6.40 4.52
CA SER A 235 15.24 -7.29 5.57
C SER A 235 15.19 -6.66 6.98
N GLU A 236 15.15 -5.33 7.05
CA GLU A 236 15.04 -4.60 8.32
C GLU A 236 13.62 -4.57 8.90
N VAL A 237 12.60 -4.96 8.14
CA VAL A 237 11.19 -4.96 8.61
C VAL A 237 11.02 -5.91 9.80
N ALA A 238 11.61 -7.10 9.76
CA ALA A 238 11.55 -8.06 10.87
C ALA A 238 12.20 -7.48 12.14
N ALA A 239 13.33 -6.76 11.99
CA ALA A 239 13.99 -6.07 13.10
C ALA A 239 13.11 -4.97 13.69
N LEU A 240 12.46 -4.15 12.85
CA LEU A 240 11.51 -3.13 13.29
C LEU A 240 10.38 -3.74 14.13
N LEU A 241 9.73 -4.81 13.65
CA LEU A 241 8.64 -5.45 14.40
C LEU A 241 9.11 -6.01 15.75
N ASN A 242 10.33 -6.54 15.82
CA ASN A 242 10.92 -7.02 17.08
C ASN A 242 11.20 -5.87 18.06
N VAL A 243 11.69 -4.73 17.56
CA VAL A 243 11.87 -3.51 18.37
C VAL A 243 10.52 -3.03 18.90
N MET A 244 9.49 -2.93 18.05
CA MET A 244 8.13 -2.55 18.47
C MET A 244 7.61 -3.47 19.57
N LEU A 245 7.78 -4.79 19.43
CA LEU A 245 7.38 -5.76 20.45
C LEU A 245 8.17 -5.59 21.76
N GLY A 246 9.45 -5.26 21.68
CA GLY A 246 10.29 -4.96 22.86
C GLY A 246 9.73 -3.78 23.64
N VAL A 247 9.48 -2.65 22.97
CA VAL A 247 8.94 -1.44 23.60
C VAL A 247 7.54 -1.70 24.19
N LEU A 248 6.65 -2.34 23.43
CA LEU A 248 5.25 -2.53 23.86
C LEU A 248 5.05 -3.53 25.00
N ARG A 249 6.05 -4.35 25.33
CA ARG A 249 6.04 -5.24 26.49
C ARG A 249 6.42 -4.54 27.80
N THR A 250 7.05 -3.39 27.70
CA THR A 250 7.51 -2.61 28.85
C THR A 250 6.53 -1.49 29.24
N VAL A 251 5.46 -1.34 28.49
CA VAL A 251 4.39 -0.33 28.67
C VAL A 251 3.05 -1.01 28.97
#